data_8ca307b37d95ee4d0a5fdbf36726b891
#
_entry.id   8ca307b37d95ee4d0a5fdbf36726b891
#
_cell.length_a   1.000
_cell.length_b   1.000
_cell.length_c   1.000
_cell.angle_alpha   90.00
_cell.angle_beta   90.00
_cell.angle_gamma   90.00
#
_symmetry.space_group_name_H-M   'P 1'
#
loop_
_entity.id
_entity.type
_entity.pdbx_description
1 polymer ?
#
loop_
_entity_poly.entity_id
_entity_poly.type
_entity_poly.pdbx_seq_one_letter_code
_entity_poly.pdbx_strand_id
1 'polypeptide(L)' 'MRLKDVQEFGKKFNVVVEKQDYRDGDDRYAYSIYSNSLFIEAPARDLNECMQIIVEEFSNG' A
#
# COMPACT_ATOMS: atom_id res chain seq x y z
N MET A 1 -10.62 -1.34 -10.34
CA MET A 1 -9.69 -1.92 -9.34
C MET A 1 -10.26 -1.69 -7.94
N ARG A 2 -10.24 -2.71 -7.11
CA ARG A 2 -10.75 -2.63 -5.75
C ARG A 2 -9.60 -2.81 -4.77
N LEU A 3 -9.79 -2.33 -3.55
CA LEU A 3 -8.80 -2.50 -2.48
C LEU A 3 -8.43 -3.96 -2.29
N LYS A 4 -9.41 -4.85 -2.35
CA LYS A 4 -9.18 -6.29 -2.20
C LYS A 4 -8.19 -6.82 -3.25
N ASP A 5 -8.28 -6.33 -4.49
CA ASP A 5 -7.37 -6.73 -5.55
C ASP A 5 -5.94 -6.32 -5.25
N VAL A 6 -5.78 -5.10 -4.76
CA VAL A 6 -4.45 -4.59 -4.38
C VAL A 6 -3.90 -5.37 -3.19
N GLN A 7 -4.76 -5.67 -2.22
CA GLN A 7 -4.35 -6.45 -1.05
C GLN A 7 -3.87 -7.85 -1.44
N GLU A 8 -4.58 -8.50 -2.36
CA GLU A 8 -4.17 -9.82 -2.87
C GLU A 8 -2.86 -9.75 -3.64
N PHE A 9 -2.69 -8.69 -4.42
CA PHE A 9 -1.44 -8.47 -5.14
C PHE A 9 -0.28 -8.28 -4.17
N GLY A 10 -0.51 -7.50 -3.11
CA GLY A 10 0.51 -7.26 -2.09
C GLY A 10 0.95 -8.52 -1.36
N LYS A 11 0.03 -9.46 -1.16
CA LYS A 11 0.36 -10.73 -0.50
C LYS A 11 1.44 -11.51 -1.23
N LYS A 12 1.52 -11.38 -2.55
CA LYS A 12 2.54 -12.04 -3.35
C LYS A 12 3.94 -11.54 -3.02
N PHE A 13 4.04 -10.34 -2.50
CA PHE A 13 5.31 -9.71 -2.13
C PHE A 13 5.48 -9.59 -0.62
N ASN A 14 4.63 -10.29 0.16
CA ASN A 14 4.65 -10.23 1.62
C ASN A 14 4.41 -8.80 2.14
N VAL A 15 3.50 -8.10 1.49
CA VAL A 15 3.18 -6.71 1.77
C VAL A 15 1.72 -6.61 2.20
N VAL A 16 1.45 -5.77 3.18
CA VAL A 16 0.10 -5.51 3.67
C VAL A 16 -0.33 -4.13 3.22
N VAL A 17 -1.54 -4.03 2.69
CA VAL A 17 -2.14 -2.76 2.27
C VAL A 17 -3.34 -2.49 3.16
N GLU A 18 -3.37 -1.34 3.80
CA GLU A 18 -4.46 -0.94 4.67
C GLU A 18 -5.04 0.41 4.24
N LYS A 19 -6.36 0.52 4.36
CA LYS A 19 -7.02 1.80 4.15
C LYS A 19 -6.89 2.63 5.42
N GLN A 20 -6.47 3.87 5.26
CA GLN A 20 -6.35 4.82 6.37
C GLN A 20 -7.57 5.72 6.41
N ASP A 21 -8.05 6.01 7.60
CA ASP A 21 -9.18 6.90 7.81
C ASP A 21 -8.66 8.21 8.42
N TYR A 22 -8.33 9.17 7.56
CA TYR A 22 -7.83 10.47 8.01
C TYR A 22 -8.99 11.42 8.21
N ARG A 23 -9.42 11.57 9.44
CA ARG A 23 -10.51 12.49 9.77
C ARG A 23 -10.05 13.92 9.98
N ASP A 24 -8.77 14.12 10.21
CA ASP A 24 -8.24 15.42 10.60
C ASP A 24 -7.46 16.10 9.48
N GLY A 25 -8.09 16.18 8.31
CA GLY A 25 -7.71 17.18 7.35
C GLY A 25 -6.55 16.90 6.42
N ASP A 26 -5.85 15.78 6.51
CA ASP A 26 -4.81 15.49 5.54
C ASP A 26 -5.21 14.28 4.69
N ASP A 27 -6.06 14.56 3.69
CA ASP A 27 -6.62 13.54 2.82
C ASP A 27 -5.67 13.06 1.73
N ARG A 28 -4.39 13.44 1.81
CA ARG A 28 -3.47 13.16 0.72
C ARG A 28 -3.10 11.71 0.60
N TYR A 29 -3.19 10.94 1.67
CA TYR A 29 -2.81 9.54 1.67
C TYR A 29 -3.94 8.70 2.26
N ALA A 30 -4.66 8.01 1.37
CA ALA A 30 -5.79 7.19 1.78
C ALA A 30 -5.40 5.77 2.16
N TYR A 31 -4.20 5.33 1.80
CA TYR A 31 -3.76 3.96 2.01
C TYR A 31 -2.35 3.94 2.58
N SER A 32 -2.06 2.88 3.32
CA SER A 32 -0.73 2.62 3.85
C SER A 32 -0.26 1.23 3.41
N ILE A 33 0.96 1.14 2.97
CA ILE A 33 1.58 -0.10 2.49
C ILE A 33 2.78 -0.40 3.36
N TYR A 34 2.83 -1.59 3.94
CA TYR A 34 4.01 -1.94 4.73
C TYR A 34 4.41 -3.40 4.52
N SER A 35 5.69 -3.66 4.69
CA SER A 35 6.27 -4.98 4.56
C SER A 35 6.55 -5.56 5.93
N ASN A 36 6.09 -6.79 6.17
CA ASN A 36 6.33 -7.47 7.43
C ASN A 36 7.80 -7.87 7.62
N SER A 37 8.51 -8.08 6.52
CA SER A 37 9.90 -8.53 6.59
C SER A 37 10.91 -7.39 6.58
N LEU A 38 10.57 -6.26 5.95
CA LEU A 38 11.52 -5.14 5.80
C LEU A 38 11.26 -3.99 6.76
N PHE A 39 10.14 -4.01 7.46
CA PHE A 39 9.72 -2.93 8.35
C PHE A 39 9.68 -1.57 7.66
N ILE A 40 9.30 -1.57 6.37
CA ILE A 40 9.17 -0.36 5.57
C ILE A 40 7.69 -0.06 5.40
N GLU A 41 7.33 1.21 5.60
CA GLU A 41 5.97 1.67 5.39
C GLU A 41 5.98 2.82 4.37
N ALA A 42 5.04 2.79 3.44
CA ALA A 42 4.90 3.82 2.43
C ALA A 42 3.44 4.26 2.32
N PRO A 43 3.16 5.57 2.30
CA PRO A 43 1.81 6.06 2.09
C PRO A 43 1.46 6.08 0.61
N ALA A 44 0.17 5.92 0.30
CA ALA A 44 -0.33 5.95 -1.06
C ALA A 44 -1.63 6.73 -1.12
N ARG A 45 -1.84 7.48 -2.19
CA ARG A 45 -3.02 8.33 -2.36
C ARG A 45 -4.22 7.56 -2.87
N ASP A 46 -3.98 6.60 -3.76
CA ASP A 46 -5.03 5.82 -4.38
C ASP A 46 -4.55 4.39 -4.66
N LEU A 47 -5.44 3.57 -5.22
CA LEU A 47 -5.12 2.18 -5.48
C LEU A 47 -4.05 2.00 -6.57
N ASN A 48 -4.05 2.87 -7.58
CA ASN A 48 -3.01 2.83 -8.62
C ASN A 48 -1.64 3.10 -8.02
N GLU A 49 -1.55 4.06 -7.14
CA GLU A 49 -0.30 4.37 -6.46
C GLU A 49 0.15 3.22 -5.57
N CYS A 50 -0.81 2.54 -4.92
CA CYS A 50 -0.48 1.34 -4.14
C CYS A 50 0.19 0.28 -5.00
N MET A 51 -0.38 0.00 -6.16
CA MET A 51 0.17 -0.99 -7.09
C MET A 51 1.57 -0.58 -7.55
N GLN A 52 1.73 0.68 -7.89
CA GLN A 52 3.00 1.22 -8.35
C GLN A 52 4.08 1.10 -7.28
N ILE A 53 3.75 1.45 -6.05
CA ILE A 53 4.68 1.36 -4.93
C ILE A 53 5.09 -0.08 -4.67
N ILE A 54 4.12 -1.00 -4.70
CA ILE A 54 4.42 -2.42 -4.49
C ILE A 54 5.40 -2.92 -5.54
N VAL A 55 5.17 -2.56 -6.81
CA VAL A 55 6.06 -2.98 -7.89
C VAL A 55 7.44 -2.34 -7.78
N GLU A 56 7.49 -1.04 -7.45
CA GLU A 56 8.78 -0.32 -7.44
C GLU A 56 9.59 -0.56 -6.18
N GLU A 57 8.92 -0.63 -5.02
CA GLU A 57 9.62 -0.66 -3.74
C GLU A 57 9.73 -2.06 -3.14
N PHE A 58 8.77 -2.92 -3.39
CA PHE A 58 8.69 -4.20 -2.72
C PHE A 58 8.88 -5.42 -3.62
N SER A 59 8.92 -5.22 -4.94
CA SER A 59 9.14 -6.34 -5.86
C SER A 59 10.60 -6.58 -6.19
N ASN A 60 11.47 -5.69 -5.78
CA ASN A 60 12.90 -5.85 -5.96
C ASN A 60 13.44 -6.77 -4.86
N GLY A 61 13.23 -8.03 -5.07
CA GLY A 61 13.65 -9.01 -4.10
C GLY A 61 15.09 -9.39 -4.17
#